data_e24699d5d074ddb781f3c87543322217
#
_entry.id   e24699d5d074ddb781f3c87543322217
#
_cell.length_a   1.000
_cell.length_b   1.000
_cell.length_c   1.000
_cell.angle_alpha   90.00
_cell.angle_beta   90.00
_cell.angle_gamma   90.00
#
_symmetry.space_group_name_H-M   'P 1'
#
loop_
_entity.id
_entity.type
_entity.pdbx_description
1 polymer ?
#
loop_
_entity_poly.entity_id
_entity_poly.type
_entity_poly.pdbx_seq_one_letter_code
_entity_poly.pdbx_strand_id
1 'polypeptide(L)'
;DITLKILAQNCKIIYEPNAIAYTEAPSSIHQLLKQRYRWTRGILQAIRKHKRHLINPTVNFNNSIILWQMFYEALIWPTMNIFVNLYFIIVALFYGLSSFIFLWWMGIAVLDLMAAVYCIATEKEEFRLVPYAIIYRIVFILLIDVTKAMATVEEFLGIRMTWGKLERTGLGGSPKTANNTAGAR
;
A
#
# COMPACT_ATOMS: atom_id res chain seq x y z
N ASP A 1 -1.58 -14.71 0.89
CA ASP A 1 -1.42 -16.14 0.72
C ASP A 1 -2.74 -16.91 0.81
N ILE A 2 -3.55 -16.70 1.87
CA ILE A 2 -4.84 -17.40 2.03
C ILE A 2 -5.78 -17.15 0.84
N THR A 3 -5.96 -15.90 0.45
CA THR A 3 -6.78 -15.49 -0.70
C THR A 3 -6.38 -16.22 -1.98
N LEU A 4 -5.07 -16.29 -2.26
CA LEU A 4 -4.55 -16.99 -3.44
C LEU A 4 -4.82 -18.50 -3.40
N LYS A 5 -4.77 -19.11 -2.21
CA LYS A 5 -5.11 -20.54 -2.03
C LYS A 5 -6.59 -20.81 -2.27
N ILE A 6 -7.46 -19.94 -1.76
CA ILE A 6 -8.91 -20.05 -1.94
C ILE A 6 -9.28 -19.92 -3.43
N LEU A 7 -8.71 -18.94 -4.11
CA LEU A 7 -8.91 -18.73 -5.54
C LEU A 7 -8.36 -19.88 -6.38
N ALA A 8 -7.23 -20.51 -5.96
CA ALA A 8 -6.66 -21.68 -6.64
C ALA A 8 -7.58 -22.92 -6.56
N GLN A 9 -8.50 -22.95 -5.62
CA GLN A 9 -9.52 -23.98 -5.48
C GLN A 9 -10.83 -23.64 -6.21
N ASN A 10 -10.81 -22.62 -7.08
CA ASN A 10 -11.99 -22.11 -7.80
C ASN A 10 -13.12 -21.62 -6.90
N CYS A 11 -12.83 -21.28 -5.64
CA CYS A 11 -13.77 -20.66 -4.74
C CYS A 11 -13.92 -19.17 -5.07
N LYS A 12 -15.13 -18.62 -4.91
CA LYS A 12 -15.40 -17.20 -5.06
C LYS A 12 -15.08 -16.47 -3.76
N ILE A 13 -14.52 -15.28 -3.87
CA ILE A 13 -14.31 -14.35 -2.75
C ILE A 13 -15.22 -13.16 -3.01
N ILE A 14 -16.00 -12.80 -2.00
CA ILE A 14 -16.95 -11.68 -2.07
C ILE A 14 -16.51 -10.64 -1.04
N TYR A 15 -16.54 -9.38 -1.44
CA TYR A 15 -16.37 -8.25 -0.53
C TYR A 15 -17.70 -7.97 0.18
N GLU A 16 -17.70 -7.96 1.51
CA GLU A 16 -18.86 -7.64 2.33
C GLU A 16 -18.61 -6.31 3.07
N PRO A 17 -19.22 -5.19 2.61
CA PRO A 17 -18.96 -3.87 3.16
C PRO A 17 -19.39 -3.70 4.62
N ASN A 18 -20.33 -4.54 5.12
CA ASN A 18 -20.79 -4.50 6.50
C ASN A 18 -19.89 -5.28 7.47
N ALA A 19 -18.94 -6.07 6.96
CA ALA A 19 -17.97 -6.79 7.78
C ALA A 19 -16.81 -5.86 8.18
N ILE A 20 -17.01 -5.06 9.23
CA ILE A 20 -16.07 -4.06 9.70
C ILE A 20 -15.09 -4.66 10.69
N ALA A 21 -13.77 -4.52 10.44
CA ALA A 21 -12.72 -4.90 11.35
C ALA A 21 -11.95 -3.66 11.84
N TYR A 22 -11.89 -3.46 13.15
CA TYR A 22 -11.13 -2.37 13.75
C TYR A 22 -9.70 -2.82 14.03
N THR A 23 -8.74 -2.00 13.68
CA THR A 23 -7.31 -2.24 13.92
C THR A 23 -6.60 -0.96 14.32
N GLU A 24 -5.52 -1.08 15.09
CA GLU A 24 -4.69 0.07 15.43
C GLU A 24 -3.84 0.47 14.22
N ALA A 25 -3.90 1.76 13.86
CA ALA A 25 -3.01 2.34 12.86
C ALA A 25 -1.62 2.61 13.46
N PRO A 26 -0.56 2.60 12.64
CA PRO A 26 0.77 3.02 13.10
C PRO A 26 0.73 4.47 13.59
N SER A 27 1.21 4.71 14.81
CA SER A 27 1.22 6.05 15.43
C SER A 27 2.50 6.84 15.15
N SER A 28 3.53 6.20 14.58
CA SER A 28 4.79 6.83 14.21
C SER A 28 5.25 6.43 12.81
N ILE A 29 6.08 7.29 12.19
CA ILE A 29 6.68 7.01 10.88
C ILE A 29 7.48 5.69 10.93
N HIS A 30 8.24 5.46 11.98
CA HIS A 30 9.01 4.22 12.13
C HIS A 30 8.11 2.98 12.13
N GLN A 31 7.00 3.00 12.85
CA GLN A 31 6.02 1.91 12.86
C GLN A 31 5.37 1.71 11.48
N LEU A 32 5.06 2.81 10.77
CA LEU A 32 4.53 2.77 9.41
C LEU A 32 5.52 2.10 8.45
N LEU A 33 6.79 2.53 8.45
CA LEU A 33 7.82 1.94 7.57
C LEU A 33 8.07 0.46 7.92
N LYS A 34 8.13 0.11 9.20
CA LYS A 34 8.25 -1.28 9.66
C LYS A 34 7.05 -2.13 9.22
N GLN A 35 5.84 -1.57 9.22
CA GLN A 35 4.65 -2.24 8.72
C GLN A 35 4.74 -2.46 7.21
N ARG A 36 5.10 -1.43 6.43
CA ARG A 36 5.25 -1.50 4.97
C ARG A 36 6.34 -2.47 4.54
N TYR A 37 7.48 -2.45 5.23
CA TYR A 37 8.56 -3.43 5.04
C TYR A 37 8.05 -4.87 5.18
N ARG A 38 7.34 -5.18 6.26
CA ARG A 38 6.79 -6.52 6.49
C ARG A 38 5.76 -6.92 5.43
N TRP A 39 4.89 -6.00 5.03
CA TRP A 39 3.90 -6.27 3.99
C TRP A 39 4.56 -6.58 2.65
N THR A 40 5.56 -5.80 2.26
CA THR A 40 6.31 -6.03 1.02
C THR A 40 6.99 -7.40 1.03
N ARG A 41 7.68 -7.75 2.13
CA ARG A 41 8.29 -9.07 2.28
C ARG A 41 7.24 -10.20 2.18
N GLY A 42 6.12 -10.03 2.87
CA GLY A 42 5.01 -11.01 2.81
C GLY A 42 4.41 -11.16 1.41
N ILE A 43 4.27 -10.08 0.66
CA ILE A 43 3.82 -10.09 -0.74
C ILE A 43 4.82 -10.84 -1.63
N LEU A 44 6.10 -10.52 -1.54
CA LEU A 44 7.15 -11.17 -2.33
C LEU A 44 7.24 -12.68 -2.03
N GLN A 45 7.11 -13.07 -0.76
CA GLN A 45 7.06 -14.48 -0.36
C GLN A 45 5.81 -15.18 -0.92
N ALA A 46 4.66 -14.51 -0.92
CA ALA A 46 3.44 -15.05 -1.53
C ALA A 46 3.60 -15.23 -3.05
N ILE A 47 4.18 -14.25 -3.74
CA ILE A 47 4.48 -14.34 -5.18
C ILE A 47 5.43 -15.51 -5.45
N ARG A 48 6.52 -15.63 -4.69
CA ARG A 48 7.49 -16.71 -4.81
C ARG A 48 6.86 -18.09 -4.62
N LYS A 49 5.96 -18.20 -3.64
CA LYS A 49 5.24 -19.45 -3.34
C LYS A 49 4.28 -19.85 -4.46
N HIS A 50 3.59 -18.87 -5.05
CA HIS A 50 2.60 -19.07 -6.09
C HIS A 50 3.13 -18.79 -7.52
N LYS A 51 4.46 -18.73 -7.71
CA LYS A 51 5.12 -18.38 -8.98
C LYS A 51 4.65 -19.20 -10.20
N ARG A 52 4.15 -20.44 -9.98
CA ARG A 52 3.62 -21.28 -11.06
C ARG A 52 2.45 -20.60 -11.78
N HIS A 53 1.57 -19.93 -11.04
CA HIS A 53 0.44 -19.20 -11.63
C HIS A 53 0.88 -17.90 -12.30
N LEU A 54 2.00 -17.29 -11.86
CA LEU A 54 2.58 -16.12 -12.50
C LEU A 54 3.16 -16.46 -13.89
N ILE A 55 3.83 -17.60 -14.00
CA ILE A 55 4.52 -18.03 -15.24
C ILE A 55 3.52 -18.70 -16.21
N ASN A 56 2.54 -19.44 -15.69
CA ASN A 56 1.58 -20.16 -16.51
C ASN A 56 0.14 -19.72 -16.23
N PRO A 57 -0.34 -18.66 -16.93
CA PRO A 57 -1.68 -18.09 -16.73
C PRO A 57 -2.80 -19.06 -17.13
N THR A 58 -2.52 -20.11 -17.90
CA THR A 58 -3.55 -21.07 -18.34
C THR A 58 -4.07 -21.94 -17.20
N VAL A 59 -3.32 -22.07 -16.10
CA VAL A 59 -3.73 -22.87 -14.93
C VAL A 59 -4.86 -22.19 -14.15
N ASN A 60 -4.77 -20.88 -13.94
CA ASN A 60 -5.82 -20.06 -13.32
C ASN A 60 -5.59 -18.58 -13.64
N PHE A 61 -6.35 -18.08 -14.60
CA PHE A 61 -6.19 -16.72 -15.14
C PHE A 61 -6.35 -15.63 -14.08
N ASN A 62 -7.36 -15.76 -13.20
CA ASN A 62 -7.62 -14.78 -12.14
C ASN A 62 -6.44 -14.68 -11.16
N ASN A 63 -5.87 -15.81 -10.75
CA ASN A 63 -4.69 -15.83 -9.89
C ASN A 63 -3.48 -15.19 -10.57
N SER A 64 -3.32 -15.40 -11.88
CA SER A 64 -2.25 -14.77 -12.66
C SER A 64 -2.34 -13.26 -12.65
N ILE A 65 -3.51 -12.68 -12.93
CA ILE A 65 -3.71 -11.23 -12.92
C ILE A 65 -3.39 -10.65 -11.55
N ILE A 66 -3.92 -11.25 -10.48
CA ILE A 66 -3.67 -10.79 -9.11
C ILE A 66 -2.18 -10.84 -8.77
N LEU A 67 -1.50 -11.93 -9.14
CA LEU A 67 -0.05 -12.06 -8.87
C LEU A 67 0.78 -11.06 -9.68
N TRP A 68 0.40 -10.78 -10.93
CA TRP A 68 1.05 -9.74 -11.75
C TRP A 68 0.84 -8.36 -11.17
N GLN A 69 -0.36 -8.04 -10.68
CA GLN A 69 -0.62 -6.78 -9.99
C GLN A 69 0.19 -6.67 -8.70
N MET A 70 0.22 -7.73 -7.88
CA MET A 70 1.04 -7.76 -6.67
C MET A 70 2.54 -7.57 -6.98
N PHE A 71 3.04 -8.19 -8.05
CA PHE A 71 4.42 -8.03 -8.52
C PHE A 71 4.71 -6.61 -8.98
N TYR A 72 3.79 -6.02 -9.76
CA TYR A 72 3.87 -4.64 -10.21
C TYR A 72 3.95 -3.67 -9.04
N GLU A 73 3.04 -3.77 -8.07
CA GLU A 73 2.96 -2.88 -6.91
C GLU A 73 4.11 -3.06 -5.90
N ALA A 74 4.61 -4.28 -5.76
CA ALA A 74 5.66 -4.55 -4.78
C ALA A 74 7.07 -4.26 -5.31
N LEU A 75 7.30 -4.43 -6.61
CA LEU A 75 8.63 -4.35 -7.22
C LEU A 75 8.74 -3.26 -8.27
N ILE A 76 7.91 -3.32 -9.33
CA ILE A 76 8.07 -2.46 -10.50
C ILE A 76 7.78 -1.00 -10.14
N TRP A 77 6.63 -0.73 -9.55
CA TRP A 77 6.21 0.63 -9.23
C TRP A 77 7.18 1.37 -8.31
N PRO A 78 7.61 0.84 -7.14
CA PRO A 78 8.57 1.52 -6.27
C PRO A 78 9.91 1.76 -6.94
N THR A 79 10.39 0.77 -7.72
CA THR A 79 11.67 0.87 -8.44
C THR A 79 11.61 1.99 -9.49
N MET A 80 10.56 2.01 -10.31
CA MET A 80 10.36 3.07 -11.30
C MET A 80 10.25 4.45 -10.65
N ASN A 81 9.50 4.58 -9.57
CA ASN A 81 9.37 5.85 -8.85
C ASN A 81 10.73 6.37 -8.34
N ILE A 82 11.54 5.50 -7.75
CA ILE A 82 12.89 5.87 -7.27
C ILE A 82 13.74 6.36 -8.44
N PHE A 83 13.80 5.62 -9.56
CA PHE A 83 14.60 6.01 -10.72
C PHE A 83 14.11 7.30 -11.37
N VAL A 84 12.80 7.48 -11.52
CA VAL A 84 12.21 8.70 -12.08
C VAL A 84 12.50 9.91 -11.20
N ASN A 85 12.33 9.79 -9.89
CA ASN A 85 12.66 10.89 -8.98
C ASN A 85 14.15 11.21 -8.99
N LEU A 86 15.02 10.19 -8.99
CA LEU A 86 16.47 10.37 -9.08
C LEU A 86 16.87 11.05 -10.40
N TYR A 87 16.30 10.62 -11.53
CA TYR A 87 16.50 11.24 -12.83
C TYR A 87 16.13 12.72 -12.80
N PHE A 88 14.95 13.08 -12.28
CA PHE A 88 14.54 14.48 -12.21
C PHE A 88 15.42 15.32 -11.27
N ILE A 89 15.89 14.76 -10.16
CA ILE A 89 16.85 15.43 -9.27
C ILE A 89 18.17 15.70 -10.03
N ILE A 90 18.72 14.71 -10.73
CA ILE A 90 19.94 14.85 -11.50
C ILE A 90 19.76 15.92 -12.59
N VAL A 91 18.69 15.86 -13.37
CA VAL A 91 18.41 16.84 -14.42
C VAL A 91 18.26 18.25 -13.85
N ALA A 92 17.55 18.40 -12.72
CA ALA A 92 17.39 19.70 -12.06
C ALA A 92 18.73 20.28 -11.57
N LEU A 93 19.64 19.43 -11.07
CA LEU A 93 20.96 19.85 -10.60
C LEU A 93 21.88 20.30 -11.74
N PHE A 94 21.86 19.61 -12.89
CA PHE A 94 22.77 19.90 -14.01
C PHE A 94 22.23 20.94 -14.99
N TYR A 95 20.92 20.95 -15.22
CA TYR A 95 20.26 21.78 -16.24
C TYR A 95 19.31 22.83 -15.65
N GLY A 96 19.13 22.83 -14.32
CA GLY A 96 18.17 23.68 -13.64
C GLY A 96 16.74 23.13 -13.69
N LEU A 97 15.86 23.75 -12.90
CA LEU A 97 14.42 23.40 -12.87
C LEU A 97 13.78 23.88 -14.17
N SER A 98 13.54 22.97 -15.10
CA SER A 98 12.81 23.28 -16.33
C SER A 98 11.30 23.29 -16.08
N SER A 99 10.59 24.12 -16.87
CA SER A 99 9.13 24.17 -16.83
C SER A 99 8.50 22.80 -17.12
N PHE A 100 9.15 21.97 -17.91
CA PHE A 100 8.70 20.61 -18.22
C PHE A 100 8.69 19.72 -16.97
N ILE A 101 9.77 19.72 -16.17
CA ILE A 101 9.86 18.93 -14.92
C ILE A 101 8.76 19.39 -13.93
N PHE A 102 8.59 20.70 -13.80
CA PHE A 102 7.56 21.27 -12.93
C PHE A 102 6.14 20.86 -13.38
N LEU A 103 5.82 20.99 -14.67
CA LEU A 103 4.52 20.60 -15.21
C LEU A 103 4.25 19.10 -15.09
N TRP A 104 5.26 18.27 -15.32
CA TRP A 104 5.15 16.83 -15.14
C TRP A 104 4.81 16.49 -13.68
N TRP A 105 5.59 17.04 -12.74
CA TRP A 105 5.37 16.77 -11.31
C TRP A 105 4.01 17.28 -10.85
N MET A 106 3.61 18.47 -11.29
CA MET A 106 2.31 19.05 -11.02
C MET A 106 1.17 18.18 -11.59
N GLY A 107 1.33 17.69 -12.81
CA GLY A 107 0.35 16.79 -13.43
C GLY A 107 0.10 15.53 -12.62
N ILE A 108 1.18 14.88 -12.14
CA ILE A 108 1.03 13.70 -11.29
C ILE A 108 0.43 14.06 -9.92
N ALA A 109 0.80 15.20 -9.33
CA ALA A 109 0.21 15.65 -8.06
C ALA A 109 -1.29 15.91 -8.19
N VAL A 110 -1.74 16.46 -9.31
CA VAL A 110 -3.17 16.65 -9.61
C VAL A 110 -3.89 15.32 -9.74
N LEU A 111 -3.31 14.34 -10.43
CA LEU A 111 -3.89 12.99 -10.54
C LEU A 111 -4.02 12.30 -9.17
N ASP A 112 -3.00 12.39 -8.32
CA ASP A 112 -3.07 11.86 -6.95
C ASP A 112 -4.15 12.55 -6.12
N LEU A 113 -4.27 13.88 -6.27
CA LEU A 113 -5.32 14.65 -5.59
C LEU A 113 -6.72 14.24 -6.06
N MET A 114 -6.91 14.08 -7.38
CA MET A 114 -8.17 13.61 -7.94
C MET A 114 -8.53 12.20 -7.43
N ALA A 115 -7.55 11.30 -7.40
CA ALA A 115 -7.73 9.96 -6.86
C ALA A 115 -8.11 9.99 -5.37
N ALA A 116 -7.45 10.85 -4.57
CA ALA A 116 -7.77 11.02 -3.16
C ALA A 116 -9.19 11.56 -2.95
N VAL A 117 -9.59 12.58 -3.71
CA VAL A 117 -10.95 13.14 -3.66
C VAL A 117 -11.98 12.08 -4.04
N TYR A 118 -11.72 11.32 -5.10
CA TYR A 118 -12.59 10.22 -5.52
C TYR A 118 -12.76 9.16 -4.43
N CYS A 119 -11.66 8.70 -3.83
CA CYS A 119 -11.71 7.72 -2.75
C CYS A 119 -12.48 8.24 -1.53
N ILE A 120 -12.20 9.47 -1.09
CA ILE A 120 -12.86 10.10 0.06
C ILE A 120 -14.36 10.25 -0.19
N ALA A 121 -14.75 10.67 -1.41
CA ALA A 121 -16.15 10.82 -1.78
C ALA A 121 -16.89 9.46 -1.86
N THR A 122 -16.22 8.42 -2.37
CA THR A 122 -16.80 7.06 -2.50
C THR A 122 -17.01 6.41 -1.13
N GLU A 123 -16.05 6.55 -0.24
CA GLU A 123 -16.11 5.99 1.12
C GLU A 123 -16.90 6.88 2.10
N LYS A 124 -17.44 8.02 1.63
CA LYS A 124 -18.18 9.02 2.45
C LYS A 124 -17.40 9.52 3.66
N GLU A 125 -16.09 9.63 3.51
CA GLU A 125 -15.17 10.15 4.51
C GLU A 125 -15.12 11.69 4.51
N GLU A 126 -14.50 12.27 5.53
CA GLU A 126 -14.41 13.73 5.66
C GLU A 126 -13.41 14.34 4.65
N PHE A 127 -13.84 15.36 3.91
CA PHE A 127 -12.99 16.10 2.97
C PHE A 127 -11.77 16.78 3.61
N ARG A 128 -11.74 16.90 4.94
CA ARG A 128 -10.54 17.34 5.69
C ARG A 128 -9.32 16.46 5.48
N LEU A 129 -9.50 15.24 4.94
CA LEU A 129 -8.40 14.32 4.60
C LEU A 129 -7.68 14.68 3.31
N VAL A 130 -8.32 15.47 2.41
CA VAL A 130 -7.73 15.83 1.10
C VAL A 130 -6.35 16.48 1.19
N PRO A 131 -6.05 17.45 2.07
CA PRO A 131 -4.72 18.05 2.18
C PRO A 131 -3.62 17.04 2.51
N TYR A 132 -3.94 15.96 3.21
CA TYR A 132 -2.96 14.91 3.53
C TYR A 132 -2.48 14.13 2.30
N ALA A 133 -3.25 14.11 1.20
CA ALA A 133 -2.81 13.50 -0.06
C ALA A 133 -1.59 14.24 -0.64
N ILE A 134 -1.52 15.55 -0.49
CA ILE A 134 -0.38 16.37 -0.92
C ILE A 134 0.85 16.06 -0.06
N ILE A 135 0.68 16.01 1.27
CA ILE A 135 1.76 15.67 2.20
C ILE A 135 2.26 14.23 1.92
N TYR A 136 1.34 13.31 1.67
CA TYR A 136 1.66 11.94 1.30
C TYR A 136 2.54 11.90 0.04
N ARG A 137 2.17 12.66 -1.00
CA ARG A 137 2.92 12.75 -2.25
C ARG A 137 4.34 13.25 -2.06
N ILE A 138 4.52 14.32 -1.28
CA ILE A 138 5.81 15.01 -1.14
C ILE A 138 6.78 14.21 -0.26
N VAL A 139 6.29 13.62 0.83
CA VAL A 139 7.14 13.04 1.87
C VAL A 139 7.02 11.52 1.93
N PHE A 140 5.80 11.00 2.05
CA PHE A 140 5.61 9.61 2.42
C PHE A 140 5.83 8.64 1.27
N ILE A 141 5.52 9.04 0.03
CA ILE A 141 5.60 8.12 -1.11
C ILE A 141 7.04 7.66 -1.32
N LEU A 142 8.00 8.58 -1.29
CA LEU A 142 9.42 8.26 -1.47
C LEU A 142 9.96 7.40 -0.32
N LEU A 143 9.61 7.72 0.93
CA LEU A 143 10.01 6.94 2.10
C LEU A 143 9.48 5.51 2.04
N ILE A 144 8.24 5.35 1.61
CA ILE A 144 7.60 4.03 1.45
C ILE A 144 8.27 3.26 0.30
N ASP A 145 8.56 3.91 -0.83
CA ASP A 145 9.17 3.25 -1.98
C ASP A 145 10.62 2.82 -1.69
N VAL A 146 11.40 3.63 -1.00
CA VAL A 146 12.73 3.24 -0.50
C VAL A 146 12.61 2.04 0.45
N THR A 147 11.65 2.05 1.36
CA THR A 147 11.43 0.93 2.29
C THR A 147 11.03 -0.35 1.54
N LYS A 148 10.17 -0.24 0.53
CA LYS A 148 9.80 -1.38 -0.33
C LYS A 148 11.01 -1.90 -1.12
N ALA A 149 11.83 -1.01 -1.66
CA ALA A 149 13.05 -1.40 -2.39
C ALA A 149 14.04 -2.13 -1.47
N MET A 150 14.28 -1.63 -0.26
CA MET A 150 15.11 -2.31 0.74
C MET A 150 14.55 -3.69 1.08
N ALA A 151 13.25 -3.78 1.37
CA ALA A 151 12.58 -5.04 1.65
C ALA A 151 12.73 -6.05 0.50
N THR A 152 12.69 -5.55 -0.74
CA THR A 152 12.85 -6.36 -1.95
C THR A 152 14.28 -6.89 -2.07
N VAL A 153 15.28 -6.03 -1.92
CA VAL A 153 16.70 -6.43 -1.98
C VAL A 153 17.01 -7.49 -0.91
N GLU A 154 16.56 -7.28 0.33
CA GLU A 154 16.78 -8.23 1.41
C GLU A 154 16.07 -9.56 1.19
N GLU A 155 14.87 -9.56 0.57
CA GLU A 155 14.18 -10.81 0.21
C GLU A 155 14.96 -11.58 -0.85
N PHE A 156 15.52 -10.90 -1.86
CA PHE A 156 16.35 -11.54 -2.89
C PHE A 156 17.67 -12.07 -2.33
N LEU A 157 18.27 -11.37 -1.38
CA LEU A 157 19.48 -11.81 -0.68
C LEU A 157 19.21 -12.94 0.33
N GLY A 158 17.96 -13.30 0.56
CA GLY A 158 17.59 -14.38 1.48
C GLY A 158 17.82 -14.03 2.96
N ILE A 159 17.91 -12.75 3.29
CA ILE A 159 18.07 -12.30 4.68
C ILE A 159 16.84 -12.68 5.49
N ARG A 160 17.04 -13.38 6.60
CA ARG A 160 15.93 -13.83 7.45
C ARG A 160 15.22 -12.63 8.07
N MET A 161 13.90 -12.60 7.91
CA MET A 161 13.06 -11.58 8.51
C MET A 161 12.69 -11.99 9.94
N THR A 162 12.99 -11.11 10.92
CA THR A 162 12.47 -11.25 12.28
C THR A 162 11.09 -10.61 12.34
N TRP A 163 10.06 -11.40 12.66
CA TRP A 163 8.69 -10.93 12.85
C TRP A 163 8.57 -10.19 14.19
N GLY A 164 9.09 -8.95 14.25
CA GLY A 164 8.84 -8.09 15.39
C GLY A 164 7.35 -7.69 15.43
N LYS A 165 6.63 -8.03 16.52
CA LYS A 165 5.27 -7.52 16.72
C LYS A 165 5.34 -6.00 16.87
N LEU A 166 4.35 -5.29 16.29
CA LEU A 166 4.14 -3.89 16.60
C LEU A 166 3.72 -3.80 18.08
N GLU A 167 4.30 -2.87 18.79
CA GLU A 167 3.85 -2.55 20.14
C GLU A 167 2.42 -2.02 20.04
N ARG A 168 1.52 -2.70 20.70
CA ARG A 168 0.13 -2.26 20.81
C ARG A 168 0.06 -1.27 21.96
N THR A 169 -0.36 -0.05 21.69
CA THR A 169 -0.48 1.00 22.68
C THR A 169 -1.74 0.87 23.55
N GLY A 170 -2.65 -0.03 23.18
CA GLY A 170 -3.89 -0.26 23.90
C GLY A 170 -4.89 0.91 23.82
N LEU A 171 -4.60 1.94 23.04
CA LEU A 171 -5.44 3.12 22.88
C LEU A 171 -6.66 2.89 21.98
N GLY A 172 -6.76 1.73 21.32
CA GLY A 172 -7.95 1.27 20.62
C GLY A 172 -9.00 0.80 21.63
N GLY A 173 -9.58 1.72 22.38
CA GLY A 173 -10.68 1.42 23.27
C GLY A 173 -11.82 0.76 22.49
N SER A 174 -12.30 -0.39 22.99
CA SER A 174 -13.57 -0.97 22.60
C SER A 174 -14.61 0.15 22.38
N PRO A 175 -15.37 0.15 21.27
CA PRO A 175 -16.46 1.10 21.12
C PRO A 175 -17.34 0.97 22.34
N LYS A 176 -17.50 2.06 23.09
CA LYS A 176 -18.45 2.13 24.20
C LYS A 176 -19.78 1.66 23.63
N THR A 177 -20.24 0.51 24.04
CA THR A 177 -21.61 0.06 23.83
C THR A 177 -22.50 1.22 24.24
N ALA A 178 -23.14 1.87 23.28
CA ALA A 178 -24.18 2.83 23.55
C ALA A 178 -25.26 2.06 24.32
N ASN A 179 -25.29 2.25 25.63
CA ASN A 179 -26.37 1.77 26.49
C ASN A 179 -27.67 2.36 25.95
N ASN A 180 -28.40 1.55 25.20
CA ASN A 180 -29.83 1.75 24.98
C ASN A 180 -30.55 1.60 26.31
N THR A 181 -30.58 2.66 27.09
CA THR A 181 -31.64 2.87 28.08
C THR A 181 -32.84 3.45 27.33
N ALA A 182 -33.51 2.63 26.55
CA ALA A 182 -34.92 2.85 26.26
C ALA A 182 -35.71 2.35 27.48
N GLY A 183 -35.90 3.27 28.39
CA GLY A 183 -36.74 3.06 29.58
C GLY A 183 -38.16 2.76 29.18
N ALA A 184 -38.71 1.80 29.86
CA ALA A 184 -40.12 1.54 30.01
C ALA A 184 -40.89 2.82 30.41
N ARG A 185 -41.93 3.13 29.65
CA ARG A 185 -43.24 3.64 30.12
C ARG A 185 -44.24 3.48 28.97
#